data_8c33228175686a8f6381fce5e72db688
#
_entry.id   8c33228175686a8f6381fce5e72db688
#
_cell.length_a   1.000
_cell.length_b   1.000
_cell.length_c   1.000
_cell.angle_alpha   90.00
_cell.angle_beta   90.00
_cell.angle_gamma   90.00
#
_symmetry.space_group_name_H-M   'P 1'
#
loop_
_entity.id
_entity.type
_entity.pdbx_description
1 polymer ?
#
loop_
_entity_poly.entity_id
_entity_poly.type
_entity_poly.pdbx_seq_one_letter_code
_entity_poly.pdbx_strand_id
1 'polypeptide(L)'
;MMSMRALAFAVALALPLVAAANDMERIVGTWKLVSVLYEDAQTRERTPVLGAHPKGTQIATAKGRWLALVTAEDRPVPKTDEDRARALRTMISYTGRFRLEDGKVVTRVEAAWNEAWVGTEQVRAYRFEGNLLHLESPPQPHPNIGGRVVRIIVTWEKEE
;
A
#
# COMPACT_ATOMS: atom_id res chain seq x y z
N MET A 1 62.21 18.60 11.02
CA MET A 1 60.82 19.06 10.87
C MET A 1 60.12 18.17 9.86
N MET A 2 59.39 17.14 10.33
CA MET A 2 58.63 16.20 9.48
C MET A 2 57.16 16.63 9.49
N SER A 3 56.67 17.02 8.31
CA SER A 3 55.25 17.40 8.10
C SER A 3 54.39 16.15 7.93
N MET A 4 53.56 15.85 8.92
CA MET A 4 52.51 14.83 8.85
C MET A 4 51.32 15.37 8.04
N ARG A 5 51.14 14.87 6.82
CA ARG A 5 49.92 15.11 6.02
C ARG A 5 48.81 14.17 6.52
N ALA A 6 47.78 14.74 7.12
CA ALA A 6 46.56 14.02 7.48
C ALA A 6 45.77 13.69 6.19
N LEU A 7 45.61 12.39 5.94
CA LEU A 7 44.64 11.90 4.93
C LEU A 7 43.24 11.91 5.54
N ALA A 8 42.39 12.82 5.08
CA ALA A 8 40.97 12.79 5.41
C ALA A 8 40.27 11.74 4.53
N PHE A 9 39.78 10.66 5.14
CA PHE A 9 38.92 9.68 4.49
C PHE A 9 37.51 10.27 4.39
N ALA A 10 37.06 10.57 3.18
CA ALA A 10 35.65 10.86 2.90
C ALA A 10 34.91 9.54 2.86
N VAL A 11 34.11 9.23 3.91
CA VAL A 11 33.13 8.13 3.91
C VAL A 11 31.94 8.62 3.14
N ALA A 12 31.78 8.14 1.91
CA ALA A 12 30.64 8.44 1.06
C ALA A 12 29.40 7.75 1.61
N LEU A 13 28.31 8.52 1.83
CA LEU A 13 26.98 8.03 2.21
C LEU A 13 26.35 7.22 1.05
N ALA A 14 26.63 5.92 0.97
CA ALA A 14 26.01 5.01 0.01
C ALA A 14 24.83 4.18 0.61
N LEU A 15 24.47 4.42 1.87
CA LEU A 15 23.50 3.60 2.62
C LEU A 15 22.03 3.64 2.14
N PRO A 16 21.44 4.76 1.67
CA PRO A 16 20.01 4.77 1.31
C PRO A 16 19.71 4.09 -0.02
N LEU A 17 20.60 4.08 -0.98
CA LEU A 17 20.36 3.45 -2.30
C LEU A 17 20.34 1.92 -2.22
N VAL A 18 21.17 1.31 -1.39
CA VAL A 18 21.23 -0.15 -1.23
C VAL A 18 19.99 -0.67 -0.50
N ALA A 19 19.49 0.06 0.51
CA ALA A 19 18.26 -0.30 1.21
C ALA A 19 17.04 -0.24 0.28
N ALA A 20 16.91 0.80 -0.53
CA ALA A 20 15.81 0.93 -1.48
C ALA A 20 15.82 -0.13 -2.60
N ALA A 21 16.99 -0.55 -3.06
CA ALA A 21 17.13 -1.63 -4.04
C ALA A 21 16.68 -2.97 -3.46
N ASN A 22 17.06 -3.29 -2.22
CA ASN A 22 16.61 -4.49 -1.52
C ASN A 22 15.09 -4.47 -1.26
N ASP A 23 14.51 -3.34 -0.90
CA ASP A 23 13.07 -3.21 -0.68
C ASP A 23 12.28 -3.33 -1.98
N MET A 24 12.81 -2.88 -3.12
CA MET A 24 12.20 -3.10 -4.43
C MET A 24 12.11 -4.60 -4.75
N GLU A 25 13.17 -5.36 -4.54
CA GLU A 25 13.16 -6.82 -4.74
C GLU A 25 12.16 -7.51 -3.80
N ARG A 26 12.03 -7.04 -2.57
CA ARG A 26 11.08 -7.59 -1.60
C ARG A 26 9.62 -7.30 -1.98
N ILE A 27 9.31 -6.11 -2.50
CA ILE A 27 7.97 -5.72 -2.93
C ILE A 27 7.52 -6.45 -4.19
N VAL A 28 8.43 -6.71 -5.12
CA VAL A 28 8.13 -7.42 -6.37
C VAL A 28 7.60 -8.83 -6.08
N GLY A 29 6.49 -9.20 -6.71
CA GLY A 29 5.87 -10.51 -6.62
C GLY A 29 4.36 -10.44 -6.54
N THR A 30 3.77 -11.57 -6.19
CA THR A 30 2.34 -11.77 -5.96
C THR A 30 2.06 -11.86 -4.47
N TRP A 31 1.02 -11.17 -4.04
CA TRP A 31 0.65 -11.01 -2.64
C TRP A 31 -0.83 -11.33 -2.44
N LYS A 32 -1.14 -12.11 -1.43
CA LYS A 32 -2.49 -12.42 -0.97
C LYS A 32 -2.92 -11.44 0.13
N LEU A 33 -4.16 -10.97 0.06
CA LEU A 33 -4.71 -10.10 1.10
C LEU A 33 -4.91 -10.86 2.40
N VAL A 34 -4.45 -10.26 3.50
CA VAL A 34 -4.69 -10.72 4.88
C VAL A 34 -5.77 -9.87 5.54
N SER A 35 -5.67 -8.54 5.49
CA SER A 35 -6.62 -7.65 6.15
C SER A 35 -6.63 -6.25 5.56
N VAL A 36 -7.76 -5.55 5.74
CA VAL A 36 -7.90 -4.10 5.52
C VAL A 36 -8.52 -3.49 6.76
N LEU A 37 -7.81 -2.60 7.43
CA LEU A 37 -8.21 -2.00 8.70
C LEU A 37 -8.27 -0.47 8.56
N TYR A 38 -9.26 0.15 9.22
CA TYR A 38 -9.14 1.53 9.68
C TYR A 38 -8.42 1.54 11.02
N GLU A 39 -7.46 2.42 11.19
CA GLU A 39 -6.88 2.77 12.47
C GLU A 39 -7.22 4.23 12.78
N ASP A 40 -7.98 4.46 13.84
CA ASP A 40 -8.30 5.80 14.31
C ASP A 40 -7.02 6.54 14.69
N ALA A 41 -6.85 7.76 14.19
CA ALA A 41 -5.61 8.52 14.38
C ALA A 41 -5.37 8.96 15.83
N GLN A 42 -6.42 9.06 16.66
CA GLN A 42 -6.35 9.49 18.05
C GLN A 42 -6.31 8.31 19.01
N THR A 43 -7.26 7.38 18.88
CA THR A 43 -7.41 6.27 19.83
C THR A 43 -6.56 5.05 19.48
N ARG A 44 -6.07 4.95 18.23
CA ARG A 44 -5.35 3.80 17.67
C ARG A 44 -6.22 2.53 17.59
N GLU A 45 -7.51 2.67 17.81
CA GLU A 45 -8.47 1.58 17.63
C GLU A 45 -8.49 1.12 16.17
N ARG A 46 -8.52 -0.20 15.96
CA ARG A 46 -8.53 -0.82 14.63
C ARG A 46 -9.86 -1.50 14.36
N THR A 47 -10.45 -1.20 13.21
CA THR A 47 -11.73 -1.77 12.78
C THR A 47 -11.59 -2.37 11.36
N PRO A 48 -12.01 -3.63 11.13
CA PRO A 48 -12.05 -4.22 9.78
C PRO A 48 -12.97 -3.43 8.85
N VAL A 49 -12.49 -3.16 7.64
CA VAL A 49 -13.23 -2.36 6.63
C VAL A 49 -14.04 -3.24 5.70
N LEU A 50 -13.51 -4.39 5.32
CA LEU A 50 -14.07 -5.31 4.33
C LEU A 50 -14.41 -6.68 4.92
N GLY A 51 -14.70 -6.73 6.23
CA GLY A 51 -14.94 -7.95 6.99
C GLY A 51 -13.66 -8.54 7.58
N ALA A 52 -13.80 -9.68 8.27
CA ALA A 52 -12.69 -10.36 8.93
C ALA A 52 -11.80 -11.14 7.94
N HIS A 53 -12.38 -11.62 6.83
CA HIS A 53 -11.72 -12.45 5.83
C HIS A 53 -11.89 -11.90 4.41
N PRO A 54 -11.44 -10.65 4.12
CA PRO A 54 -11.54 -10.08 2.79
C PRO A 54 -10.69 -10.88 1.80
N LYS A 55 -11.02 -10.78 0.51
CA LYS A 55 -10.28 -11.45 -0.56
C LYS A 55 -9.56 -10.43 -1.42
N GLY A 56 -8.36 -10.77 -1.87
CA GLY A 56 -7.65 -9.87 -2.78
C GLY A 56 -6.28 -10.36 -3.17
N THR A 57 -5.81 -9.78 -4.25
CA THR A 57 -4.46 -10.02 -4.78
C THR A 57 -3.82 -8.68 -5.13
N GLN A 58 -2.54 -8.58 -4.84
CA GLN A 58 -1.68 -7.49 -5.32
C GLN A 58 -0.54 -8.09 -6.13
N ILE A 59 -0.21 -7.45 -7.24
CA ILE A 59 0.92 -7.81 -8.09
C ILE A 59 1.80 -6.58 -8.26
N ALA A 60 3.08 -6.73 -7.94
CA ALA A 60 4.11 -5.74 -8.19
C ALA A 60 5.20 -6.34 -9.07
N THR A 61 5.53 -5.69 -10.18
CA THR A 61 6.56 -6.21 -11.10
C THR A 61 7.87 -5.42 -10.99
N ALA A 62 8.98 -6.05 -11.34
CA ALA A 62 10.30 -5.41 -11.38
C ALA A 62 10.36 -4.19 -12.34
N LYS A 63 9.44 -4.12 -13.32
CA LYS A 63 9.31 -2.98 -14.24
C LYS A 63 8.40 -1.87 -13.70
N GLY A 64 8.05 -1.92 -12.41
CA GLY A 64 7.25 -0.88 -11.75
C GLY A 64 5.76 -0.92 -12.06
N ARG A 65 5.20 -2.05 -12.53
CA ARG A 65 3.76 -2.20 -12.68
C ARG A 65 3.15 -2.62 -11.35
N TRP A 66 2.05 -1.99 -10.99
CA TRP A 66 1.25 -2.24 -9.81
C TRP A 66 -0.18 -2.61 -10.21
N LEU A 67 -0.75 -3.60 -9.58
CA LEU A 67 -2.16 -3.94 -9.63
C LEU A 67 -2.60 -4.39 -8.23
N ALA A 68 -3.72 -3.87 -7.76
CA ALA A 68 -4.39 -4.35 -6.54
C ALA A 68 -5.86 -4.56 -6.84
N LEU A 69 -6.40 -5.69 -6.40
CA LEU A 69 -7.82 -6.02 -6.40
C LEU A 69 -8.18 -6.56 -5.02
N VAL A 70 -9.14 -5.91 -4.37
CA VAL A 70 -9.61 -6.26 -3.03
C VAL A 70 -11.13 -6.26 -3.01
N THR A 71 -11.72 -7.26 -2.38
CA THR A 71 -13.19 -7.37 -2.19
C THR A 71 -13.51 -7.74 -0.75
N ALA A 72 -14.65 -7.26 -0.25
CA ALA A 72 -15.18 -7.68 1.04
C ALA A 72 -15.47 -9.19 1.06
N GLU A 73 -15.49 -9.76 2.26
CA GLU A 73 -16.00 -11.12 2.49
C GLU A 73 -17.51 -11.20 2.18
N ASP A 74 -18.02 -12.41 1.97
CA ASP A 74 -19.45 -12.77 1.88
C ASP A 74 -20.28 -11.88 0.93
N ARG A 75 -19.69 -11.45 -0.19
CA ARG A 75 -20.40 -10.68 -1.21
C ARG A 75 -21.40 -11.58 -1.94
N PRO A 76 -22.72 -11.24 -1.88
CA PRO A 76 -23.71 -11.99 -2.64
C PRO A 76 -23.58 -11.72 -4.14
N VAL A 77 -24.05 -12.67 -4.95
CA VAL A 77 -24.21 -12.45 -6.40
C VAL A 77 -25.24 -11.35 -6.62
N PRO A 78 -24.88 -10.22 -7.28
CA PRO A 78 -25.79 -9.11 -7.48
C PRO A 78 -26.90 -9.46 -8.46
N LYS A 79 -28.17 -9.18 -8.08
CA LYS A 79 -29.35 -9.43 -8.88
C LYS A 79 -30.00 -8.13 -9.35
N THR A 80 -29.85 -7.05 -8.60
CA THR A 80 -30.43 -5.73 -8.87
C THR A 80 -29.33 -4.69 -9.10
N ASP A 81 -29.70 -3.49 -9.54
CA ASP A 81 -28.75 -2.38 -9.69
C ASP A 81 -28.25 -1.89 -8.33
N GLU A 82 -29.06 -1.94 -7.27
CA GLU A 82 -28.62 -1.64 -5.92
C GLU A 82 -27.58 -2.68 -5.42
N ASP A 83 -27.76 -3.96 -5.75
CA ASP A 83 -26.76 -4.98 -5.43
C ASP A 83 -25.45 -4.73 -6.18
N ARG A 84 -25.49 -4.30 -7.46
CA ARG A 84 -24.31 -3.94 -8.23
C ARG A 84 -23.61 -2.72 -7.64
N ALA A 85 -24.38 -1.71 -7.23
CA ALA A 85 -23.83 -0.54 -6.57
C ALA A 85 -23.17 -0.91 -5.23
N ARG A 86 -23.78 -1.79 -4.44
CA ARG A 86 -23.18 -2.32 -3.19
C ARG A 86 -21.92 -3.13 -3.47
N ALA A 87 -21.92 -3.99 -4.49
CA ALA A 87 -20.74 -4.74 -4.89
C ALA A 87 -19.59 -3.81 -5.29
N LEU A 88 -19.86 -2.72 -5.99
CA LEU A 88 -18.85 -1.70 -6.32
C LEU A 88 -18.32 -0.99 -5.06
N ARG A 89 -19.18 -0.63 -4.11
CA ARG A 89 -18.79 0.02 -2.83
C ARG A 89 -17.94 -0.89 -1.92
N THR A 90 -18.02 -2.20 -2.10
CA THR A 90 -17.30 -3.20 -1.30
C THR A 90 -16.13 -3.84 -2.06
N MET A 91 -15.55 -3.09 -2.99
CA MET A 91 -14.30 -3.45 -3.67
C MET A 91 -13.39 -2.25 -3.80
N ILE A 92 -12.12 -2.52 -3.95
CA ILE A 92 -11.08 -1.56 -4.35
C ILE A 92 -10.26 -2.23 -5.44
N SER A 93 -10.10 -1.58 -6.58
CA SER A 93 -9.25 -2.08 -7.64
C SER A 93 -8.58 -0.93 -8.36
N TYR A 94 -7.28 -0.99 -8.54
CA TYR A 94 -6.55 -0.02 -9.34
C TYR A 94 -5.25 -0.61 -9.88
N THR A 95 -4.78 -0.02 -10.96
CA THR A 95 -3.47 -0.34 -11.54
C THR A 95 -2.75 0.94 -11.94
N GLY A 96 -1.43 0.85 -12.04
CA GLY A 96 -0.59 1.97 -12.44
C GLY A 96 0.90 1.66 -12.39
N ARG A 97 1.69 2.71 -12.34
CA ARG A 97 3.13 2.63 -12.16
C ARG A 97 3.49 2.98 -10.73
N PHE A 98 4.34 2.16 -10.10
CA PHE A 98 4.84 2.48 -8.78
C PHE A 98 6.34 2.74 -8.75
N ARG A 99 6.75 3.48 -7.74
CA ARG A 99 8.13 3.70 -7.33
C ARG A 99 8.24 3.65 -5.81
N LEU A 100 9.44 3.42 -5.32
CA LEU A 100 9.76 3.58 -3.89
C LEU A 100 10.42 4.93 -3.70
N GLU A 101 9.95 5.68 -2.71
CA GLU A 101 10.43 7.02 -2.38
C GLU A 101 10.26 7.26 -0.88
N ASP A 102 11.36 7.52 -0.18
CA ASP A 102 11.38 7.87 1.26
C ASP A 102 10.56 6.92 2.16
N GLY A 103 10.74 5.60 2.00
CA GLY A 103 10.01 4.59 2.77
C GLY A 103 8.52 4.47 2.41
N LYS A 104 8.15 4.91 1.21
CA LYS A 104 6.79 4.87 0.70
C LYS A 104 6.73 4.18 -0.66
N VAL A 105 5.64 3.46 -0.89
CA VAL A 105 5.18 3.08 -2.22
C VAL A 105 4.34 4.24 -2.75
N VAL A 106 4.74 4.81 -3.86
CA VAL A 106 3.99 5.86 -4.57
C VAL A 106 3.51 5.28 -5.89
N THR A 107 2.20 5.11 -6.04
CA THR A 107 1.58 4.56 -7.25
C THR A 107 0.85 5.65 -8.02
N ARG A 108 1.32 5.96 -9.23
CA ARG A 108 0.59 6.79 -10.20
C ARG A 108 -0.51 5.93 -10.81
N VAL A 109 -1.77 6.26 -10.52
CA VAL A 109 -2.93 5.48 -10.95
C VAL A 109 -3.25 5.73 -12.42
N GLU A 110 -3.35 4.66 -13.21
CA GLU A 110 -3.70 4.71 -14.63
C GLU A 110 -5.13 4.25 -14.90
N ALA A 111 -5.65 3.31 -14.09
CA ALA A 111 -7.03 2.87 -14.11
C ALA A 111 -7.46 2.44 -12.71
N ALA A 112 -8.71 2.69 -12.32
CA ALA A 112 -9.25 2.35 -11.01
C ALA A 112 -10.76 2.10 -11.06
N TRP A 113 -11.28 1.39 -10.05
CA TRP A 113 -12.73 1.24 -9.84
C TRP A 113 -13.42 2.59 -9.53
N ASN A 114 -12.69 3.52 -8.96
CA ASN A 114 -13.13 4.89 -8.70
C ASN A 114 -12.38 5.85 -9.63
N GLU A 115 -13.09 6.42 -10.58
CA GLU A 115 -12.52 7.31 -11.60
C GLU A 115 -11.80 8.53 -11.00
N ALA A 116 -12.20 8.99 -9.80
CA ALA A 116 -11.53 10.08 -9.10
C ALA A 116 -10.06 9.77 -8.72
N TRP A 117 -9.64 8.51 -8.78
CA TRP A 117 -8.25 8.12 -8.52
C TRP A 117 -7.36 8.16 -9.76
N VAL A 118 -7.97 8.08 -10.96
CA VAL A 118 -7.20 8.09 -12.22
C VAL A 118 -6.44 9.40 -12.36
N GLY A 119 -5.16 9.28 -12.67
CA GLY A 119 -4.26 10.44 -12.77
C GLY A 119 -3.75 11.00 -11.44
N THR A 120 -4.14 10.43 -10.29
CA THR A 120 -3.60 10.80 -8.97
C THR A 120 -2.47 9.89 -8.52
N GLU A 121 -1.84 10.21 -7.40
CA GLU A 121 -0.86 9.36 -6.75
C GLU A 121 -1.43 8.79 -5.45
N GLN A 122 -1.38 7.46 -5.32
CA GLN A 122 -1.67 6.76 -4.08
C GLN A 122 -0.36 6.55 -3.32
N VAL A 123 -0.22 7.25 -2.18
CA VAL A 123 0.98 7.21 -1.34
C VAL A 123 0.72 6.32 -0.13
N ARG A 124 1.60 5.34 0.12
CA ARG A 124 1.52 4.44 1.26
C ARG A 124 2.90 4.26 1.88
N ALA A 125 3.02 4.54 3.17
CA ALA A 125 4.18 4.05 3.92
C ALA A 125 4.15 2.51 3.91
N TYR A 126 5.31 1.88 3.83
CA TYR A 126 5.40 0.43 3.87
C TYR A 126 6.32 -0.05 4.99
N ARG A 127 6.03 -1.22 5.50
CA ARG A 127 6.94 -1.97 6.37
C ARG A 127 6.77 -3.46 6.11
N PHE A 128 7.84 -4.19 6.33
CA PHE A 128 7.85 -5.64 6.25
C PHE A 128 7.92 -6.26 7.64
N GLU A 129 7.20 -7.38 7.82
CA GLU A 129 7.24 -8.21 9.01
C GLU A 129 7.25 -9.68 8.58
N GLY A 130 8.46 -10.28 8.50
CA GLY A 130 8.61 -11.59 7.87
C GLY A 130 8.20 -11.59 6.40
N ASN A 131 7.22 -12.44 6.06
CA ASN A 131 6.59 -12.52 4.74
C ASN A 131 5.39 -11.56 4.57
N LEU A 132 5.10 -10.71 5.56
CA LEU A 132 4.03 -9.72 5.49
C LEU A 132 4.54 -8.37 5.00
N LEU A 133 3.73 -7.72 4.16
CA LEU A 133 3.86 -6.34 3.74
C LEU A 133 2.67 -5.55 4.27
N HIS A 134 2.93 -4.54 5.08
CA HIS A 134 1.92 -3.59 5.55
C HIS A 134 2.05 -2.31 4.75
N LEU A 135 0.93 -1.85 4.20
CA LEU A 135 0.81 -0.57 3.50
C LEU A 135 -0.12 0.34 4.27
N GLU A 136 0.35 1.54 4.64
CA GLU A 136 -0.38 2.48 5.49
C GLU A 136 -0.63 3.80 4.75
N SER A 137 -1.89 4.25 4.67
CA SER A 137 -2.20 5.57 4.14
C SER A 137 -1.78 6.67 5.14
N PRO A 138 -1.54 7.90 4.67
CA PRO A 138 -1.57 9.05 5.58
C PRO A 138 -2.91 9.13 6.33
N PRO A 139 -2.93 9.68 7.57
CA PRO A 139 -4.18 9.98 8.26
C PRO A 139 -5.02 10.97 7.45
N GLN A 140 -6.29 10.67 7.25
CA GLN A 140 -7.21 11.54 6.52
C GLN A 140 -8.65 11.36 7.00
N PRO A 141 -9.51 12.39 6.90
CA PRO A 141 -10.93 12.23 7.15
C PRO A 141 -11.55 11.21 6.20
N HIS A 142 -12.42 10.33 6.73
CA HIS A 142 -13.07 9.30 5.92
C HIS A 142 -14.60 9.47 5.93
N PRO A 143 -15.26 9.65 4.76
CA PRO A 143 -16.69 9.98 4.69
C PRO A 143 -17.59 8.87 5.24
N ASN A 144 -17.23 7.61 5.04
CA ASN A 144 -18.06 6.46 5.43
C ASN A 144 -18.12 6.23 6.96
N ILE A 145 -17.35 6.98 7.75
CA ILE A 145 -17.30 6.88 9.21
C ILE A 145 -17.46 8.25 9.89
N GLY A 146 -18.30 9.13 9.29
CA GLY A 146 -18.63 10.42 9.87
C GLY A 146 -17.48 11.44 9.89
N GLY A 147 -16.54 11.34 8.98
CA GLY A 147 -15.41 12.26 8.88
C GLY A 147 -14.30 12.03 9.90
N ARG A 148 -14.33 10.94 10.69
CA ARG A 148 -13.21 10.59 11.59
C ARG A 148 -11.91 10.49 10.82
N VAL A 149 -10.83 10.98 11.44
CA VAL A 149 -9.48 10.90 10.87
C VAL A 149 -8.91 9.50 11.12
N VAL A 150 -8.73 8.76 10.06
CA VAL A 150 -8.18 7.39 10.10
C VAL A 150 -7.05 7.23 9.10
N ARG A 151 -6.18 6.25 9.35
CA ARG A 151 -5.33 5.66 8.31
C ARG A 151 -5.88 4.30 7.90
N ILE A 152 -5.69 3.95 6.65
CA ILE A 152 -6.01 2.63 6.13
C ILE A 152 -4.74 1.81 6.20
N ILE A 153 -4.82 0.64 6.84
CA ILE A 153 -3.72 -0.33 6.91
C ILE A 153 -4.15 -1.55 6.11
N VAL A 154 -3.40 -1.87 5.06
CA VAL A 154 -3.60 -3.08 4.27
C VAL A 154 -2.43 -4.02 4.53
N THR A 155 -2.74 -5.24 4.93
CA THR A 155 -1.73 -6.28 5.16
C THR A 155 -1.81 -7.33 4.07
N TRP A 156 -0.68 -7.62 3.48
CA TRP A 156 -0.48 -8.61 2.43
C TRP A 156 0.50 -9.67 2.87
N GLU A 157 0.28 -10.91 2.46
CA GLU A 157 1.19 -12.04 2.64
C GLU A 157 1.82 -12.41 1.30
N LYS A 158 3.13 -12.60 1.28
CA LYS A 158 3.87 -12.96 0.07
C LYS A 158 3.46 -14.37 -0.38
N GLU A 159 3.07 -14.51 -1.66
CA GLU A 159 2.83 -15.82 -2.29
C GLU A 159 4.04 -16.25 -3.14
N GLU A 160 4.59 -15.32 -3.93
CA GLU A 160 5.74 -15.52 -4.81
C GLU A 160 6.57 -14.25 -4.96
#